data_3aad9225559f6057d8e2099d18d87b36
#
_entry.id   3aad9225559f6057d8e2099d18d87b36
#
_cell.length_a   1.000
_cell.length_b   1.000
_cell.length_c   1.000
_cell.angle_alpha   90.00
_cell.angle_beta   90.00
_cell.angle_gamma   90.00
#
_symmetry.space_group_name_H-M   'P 1'
#
loop_
_entity.id
_entity.type
_entity.pdbx_description
1 polymer ?
#
loop_
_entity_poly.entity_id
_entity_poly.type
_entity_poly.pdbx_seq_one_letter_code
_entity_poly.pdbx_strand_id
1 'polypeptide(L)'
;MELRDKHRADAKVLESNSTEDGQPGSPMNSNQQNALLIHNPNAGNGGKARRPLLDEARKILATGGIEAELVETRGPGDATEIAQRATNEGRHLVIACGGDGTLNEVVNGLAGAQNGHRVPLALLPGGTANILAKELNLPWDIPGAAKKLIHGEVRDIALGLATPVNEPEKKRWFLSVAGAGPDGMIVYAVDLDLKARVGILAYWWQGAREVLRYKFPHFRVIADNVSIDSSLVVVGRTKNYGGPFKITTDADLFEDKFELMTLETQSGLRYLSYLPSLWFNKLRGTDGVHFWKADSVVCEPLDSNPVYAQVDGEPLARLPIEFKIVPRALKLLVPQDNATHKVRAVA
;
A
#
# COMPACT_ATOMS: atom_id res chain seq x y z
N MET A 1 13.03 -3.44 31.45
CA MET A 1 14.25 -4.20 31.16
C MET A 1 13.95 -5.55 30.51
N GLU A 2 12.80 -6.13 30.74
CA GLU A 2 12.36 -7.43 30.16
C GLU A 2 11.93 -7.39 28.67
N LEU A 3 11.51 -6.24 28.17
CA LEU A 3 11.10 -6.09 26.76
C LEU A 3 12.27 -6.03 25.75
N ARG A 4 13.49 -5.70 26.20
CA ARG A 4 14.69 -5.64 25.34
C ARG A 4 15.29 -7.00 24.98
N ASP A 5 15.09 -8.02 25.79
CA ASP A 5 15.72 -9.32 25.59
C ASP A 5 14.91 -10.26 24.68
N LYS A 6 13.59 -10.05 24.58
CA LYS A 6 12.74 -10.84 23.67
C LYS A 6 12.99 -10.53 22.18
N HIS A 7 13.35 -9.28 21.86
CA HIS A 7 13.64 -8.86 20.47
C HIS A 7 14.98 -9.39 19.91
N ARG A 8 15.87 -9.90 20.78
CA ARG A 8 17.15 -10.45 20.32
C ARG A 8 17.08 -11.90 19.84
N ALA A 9 16.07 -12.65 20.24
CA ALA A 9 15.90 -14.05 19.86
C ALA A 9 15.32 -14.20 18.45
N ASP A 10 14.33 -13.34 18.09
CA ASP A 10 13.69 -13.41 16.78
C ASP A 10 14.52 -12.83 15.63
N ALA A 11 15.48 -11.95 15.93
CA ALA A 11 16.40 -11.39 14.95
C ALA A 11 17.42 -12.42 14.41
N LYS A 12 17.77 -13.43 15.21
CA LYS A 12 18.77 -14.43 14.81
C LYS A 12 18.29 -15.47 13.77
N VAL A 13 16.99 -15.62 13.59
CA VAL A 13 16.43 -16.55 12.59
C VAL A 13 16.40 -15.94 11.19
N LEU A 14 16.48 -14.60 11.08
CA LEU A 14 16.44 -13.89 9.79
C LEU A 14 17.83 -13.52 9.21
N GLU A 15 18.91 -13.69 9.99
CA GLU A 15 20.26 -13.26 9.57
C GLU A 15 21.09 -14.30 8.78
N SER A 16 20.56 -15.50 8.53
CA SER A 16 21.38 -16.57 7.89
C SER A 16 21.35 -16.63 6.35
N ASN A 17 20.78 -15.61 5.67
CA ASN A 17 20.73 -15.58 4.19
C ASN A 17 21.14 -14.21 3.58
N SER A 18 22.19 -13.60 4.09
CA SER A 18 22.74 -12.38 3.46
C SER A 18 24.10 -12.68 2.85
N THR A 19 24.16 -12.95 1.56
CA THR A 19 25.21 -12.52 0.61
C THR A 19 24.80 -12.96 -0.79
N GLU A 20 24.18 -12.04 -1.54
CA GLU A 20 24.33 -11.97 -3.00
C GLU A 20 24.01 -10.54 -3.43
N ASP A 21 24.99 -9.95 -4.12
CA ASP A 21 25.01 -8.56 -4.57
C ASP A 21 23.81 -8.21 -5.47
N GLY A 22 23.35 -6.94 -5.38
CA GLY A 22 22.29 -6.36 -6.19
C GLY A 22 22.57 -6.42 -7.67
N GLN A 23 22.08 -7.46 -8.32
CA GLN A 23 22.05 -7.54 -9.80
C GLN A 23 20.82 -6.79 -10.36
N PRO A 24 20.97 -6.11 -11.52
CA PRO A 24 19.83 -5.50 -12.20
C PRO A 24 18.80 -6.57 -12.56
N GLY A 25 17.49 -6.20 -12.45
CA GLY A 25 16.36 -7.10 -12.67
C GLY A 25 16.50 -7.96 -13.92
N SER A 26 16.27 -9.26 -13.75
CA SER A 26 16.34 -10.20 -14.89
C SER A 26 15.13 -10.00 -15.79
N PRO A 27 15.30 -9.93 -17.13
CA PRO A 27 14.17 -9.92 -18.05
C PRO A 27 13.35 -11.21 -17.92
N MET A 28 12.03 -11.11 -18.07
CA MET A 28 11.15 -12.27 -18.02
C MET A 28 11.55 -13.29 -19.07
N ASN A 29 11.91 -14.50 -18.65
CA ASN A 29 12.27 -15.58 -19.53
C ASN A 29 11.10 -15.95 -20.47
N SER A 30 11.36 -16.16 -21.76
CA SER A 30 10.40 -16.43 -22.83
C SER A 30 9.73 -17.82 -22.79
N ASN A 31 9.83 -18.56 -21.68
CA ASN A 31 9.05 -19.77 -21.45
C ASN A 31 7.64 -19.37 -21.00
N GLN A 32 6.63 -20.05 -21.58
CA GLN A 32 5.22 -19.85 -21.31
C GLN A 32 4.95 -19.76 -19.80
N GLN A 33 4.53 -18.56 -19.33
CA GLN A 33 4.31 -18.30 -17.91
C GLN A 33 2.87 -18.59 -17.55
N ASN A 34 2.68 -19.50 -16.58
CA ASN A 34 1.38 -19.79 -15.99
C ASN A 34 1.01 -18.68 -14.98
N ALA A 35 0.20 -17.73 -15.41
CA ALA A 35 -0.25 -16.61 -14.59
C ALA A 35 -1.67 -16.83 -14.04
N LEU A 36 -1.96 -16.25 -12.87
CA LEU A 36 -3.30 -16.16 -12.31
C LEU A 36 -3.77 -14.70 -12.33
N LEU A 37 -4.84 -14.41 -13.07
CA LEU A 37 -5.49 -13.09 -13.12
C LEU A 37 -6.67 -13.07 -12.14
N ILE A 38 -6.50 -12.39 -11.02
CA ILE A 38 -7.51 -12.22 -9.97
C ILE A 38 -8.32 -10.97 -10.27
N HIS A 39 -9.60 -11.12 -10.54
CA HIS A 39 -10.51 -10.02 -10.86
C HIS A 39 -11.56 -9.82 -9.77
N ASN A 40 -11.67 -8.58 -9.28
CA ASN A 40 -12.80 -8.20 -8.43
C ASN A 40 -13.92 -7.57 -9.26
N PRO A 41 -15.04 -8.28 -9.50
CA PRO A 41 -16.14 -7.76 -10.31
C PRO A 41 -16.89 -6.60 -9.66
N ASN A 42 -16.70 -6.36 -8.37
CA ASN A 42 -17.33 -5.28 -7.61
C ASN A 42 -16.47 -4.01 -7.49
N ALA A 43 -15.21 -4.05 -7.99
CA ALA A 43 -14.31 -2.90 -7.89
C ALA A 43 -14.69 -1.79 -8.88
N GLY A 44 -14.75 -0.54 -8.39
CA GLY A 44 -15.02 0.66 -9.19
C GLY A 44 -16.33 0.60 -9.98
N ASN A 45 -16.51 1.49 -10.94
CA ASN A 45 -17.77 1.66 -11.67
C ASN A 45 -17.97 0.69 -12.87
N GLY A 46 -17.00 -0.16 -13.16
CA GLY A 46 -17.01 -1.01 -14.39
C GLY A 46 -17.52 -2.43 -14.20
N GLY A 47 -17.44 -2.98 -13.02
CA GLY A 47 -17.99 -4.28 -12.63
C GLY A 47 -17.87 -5.39 -13.70
N LYS A 48 -18.97 -6.09 -13.92
CA LYS A 48 -19.11 -7.16 -14.92
C LYS A 48 -18.89 -6.68 -16.37
N ALA A 49 -19.06 -5.40 -16.65
CA ALA A 49 -18.82 -4.81 -17.98
C ALA A 49 -17.33 -4.85 -18.40
N ARG A 50 -16.41 -5.15 -17.46
CA ARG A 50 -14.98 -5.29 -17.78
C ARG A 50 -14.60 -6.63 -18.40
N ARG A 51 -15.47 -7.61 -18.40
CA ARG A 51 -15.16 -8.95 -18.92
C ARG A 51 -14.54 -8.93 -20.33
N PRO A 52 -15.11 -8.19 -21.32
CA PRO A 52 -14.49 -8.09 -22.64
C PRO A 52 -13.08 -7.50 -22.63
N LEU A 53 -12.82 -6.48 -21.77
CA LEU A 53 -11.50 -5.86 -21.62
C LEU A 53 -10.49 -6.82 -21.00
N LEU A 54 -10.93 -7.67 -20.08
CA LEU A 54 -10.10 -8.71 -19.47
C LEU A 54 -9.76 -9.81 -20.48
N ASP A 55 -10.72 -10.21 -21.31
CA ASP A 55 -10.49 -11.21 -22.37
C ASP A 55 -9.53 -10.65 -23.44
N GLU A 56 -9.62 -9.36 -23.77
CA GLU A 56 -8.65 -8.68 -24.62
C GLU A 56 -7.26 -8.62 -23.97
N ALA A 57 -7.19 -8.21 -22.70
CA ALA A 57 -5.92 -8.17 -21.95
C ALA A 57 -5.24 -9.54 -21.89
N ARG A 58 -5.99 -10.62 -21.67
CA ARG A 58 -5.46 -11.99 -21.69
C ARG A 58 -4.87 -12.37 -23.06
N LYS A 59 -5.54 -12.00 -24.16
CA LYS A 59 -5.00 -12.20 -25.51
C LYS A 59 -3.69 -11.43 -25.71
N ILE A 60 -3.65 -10.17 -25.24
CA ILE A 60 -2.43 -9.35 -25.30
C ILE A 60 -1.30 -10.00 -24.49
N LEU A 61 -1.56 -10.39 -23.22
CA LEU A 61 -0.59 -11.06 -22.36
C LEU A 61 -0.04 -12.34 -23.01
N ALA A 62 -0.91 -13.14 -23.63
CA ALA A 62 -0.51 -14.36 -24.35
C ALA A 62 0.47 -14.08 -25.49
N THR A 63 0.39 -12.93 -26.17
CA THR A 63 1.40 -12.55 -27.20
C THR A 63 2.79 -12.33 -26.60
N GLY A 64 2.89 -12.03 -25.32
CA GLY A 64 4.12 -11.93 -24.54
C GLY A 64 4.50 -13.21 -23.79
N GLY A 65 3.83 -14.34 -24.06
CA GLY A 65 4.10 -15.62 -23.41
C GLY A 65 3.46 -15.77 -22.02
N ILE A 66 2.55 -14.86 -21.60
CA ILE A 66 1.87 -14.91 -20.30
C ILE A 66 0.47 -15.49 -20.49
N GLU A 67 0.30 -16.78 -20.14
CA GLU A 67 -0.98 -17.44 -20.16
C GLU A 67 -1.71 -17.23 -18.82
N ALA A 68 -2.73 -16.36 -18.83
CA ALA A 68 -3.43 -15.94 -17.62
C ALA A 68 -4.77 -16.66 -17.47
N GLU A 69 -4.90 -17.47 -16.43
CA GLU A 69 -6.18 -17.99 -15.95
C GLU A 69 -6.94 -16.90 -15.19
N LEU A 70 -8.20 -16.67 -15.55
CA LEU A 70 -9.03 -15.65 -14.89
C LEU A 70 -9.86 -16.28 -13.77
N VAL A 71 -9.69 -15.73 -12.56
CA VAL A 71 -10.49 -16.10 -11.38
C VAL A 71 -11.15 -14.84 -10.82
N GLU A 72 -12.45 -14.88 -10.57
CA GLU A 72 -13.21 -13.81 -9.99
C GLU A 72 -13.33 -13.95 -8.48
N THR A 73 -13.18 -12.86 -7.73
CA THR A 73 -13.42 -12.84 -6.28
C THR A 73 -14.92 -12.82 -5.99
N ARG A 74 -15.32 -13.44 -4.89
CA ARG A 74 -16.71 -13.55 -4.44
C ARG A 74 -17.07 -12.55 -3.34
N GLY A 75 -16.07 -12.07 -2.60
CA GLY A 75 -16.25 -11.12 -1.51
C GLY A 75 -14.94 -10.70 -0.85
N PRO A 76 -15.01 -9.91 0.23
CA PRO A 76 -13.84 -9.50 1.00
C PRO A 76 -13.02 -10.70 1.51
N GLY A 77 -11.68 -10.61 1.42
CA GLY A 77 -10.75 -11.65 1.83
C GLY A 77 -10.49 -12.73 0.78
N ASP A 78 -11.35 -12.90 -0.22
CA ASP A 78 -11.23 -13.97 -1.22
C ASP A 78 -9.96 -13.80 -2.09
N ALA A 79 -9.59 -12.53 -2.41
CA ALA A 79 -8.36 -12.28 -3.16
C ALA A 79 -7.09 -12.67 -2.36
N THR A 80 -7.11 -12.55 -1.04
CA THR A 80 -6.02 -13.01 -0.16
C THR A 80 -5.86 -14.54 -0.25
N GLU A 81 -6.96 -15.27 -0.13
CA GLU A 81 -6.94 -16.74 -0.20
C GLU A 81 -6.52 -17.24 -1.58
N ILE A 82 -7.02 -16.61 -2.65
CA ILE A 82 -6.66 -16.96 -4.04
C ILE A 82 -5.16 -16.70 -4.28
N ALA A 83 -4.63 -15.55 -3.85
CA ALA A 83 -3.22 -15.22 -3.99
C ALA A 83 -2.32 -16.18 -3.19
N GLN A 84 -2.73 -16.55 -1.97
CA GLN A 84 -2.01 -17.51 -1.16
C GLN A 84 -1.98 -18.91 -1.81
N ARG A 85 -3.09 -19.35 -2.38
CA ARG A 85 -3.14 -20.63 -3.14
C ARG A 85 -2.23 -20.58 -4.37
N ALA A 86 -2.18 -19.46 -5.09
CA ALA A 86 -1.32 -19.30 -6.27
C ALA A 86 0.15 -19.60 -5.97
N THR A 87 0.63 -19.25 -4.76
CA THR A 87 2.00 -19.58 -4.34
C THR A 87 2.23 -21.07 -4.17
N ASN A 88 1.25 -21.79 -3.64
CA ASN A 88 1.32 -23.24 -3.42
C ASN A 88 1.15 -24.03 -4.74
N GLU A 89 0.41 -23.49 -5.68
CA GLU A 89 0.19 -24.07 -7.01
C GLU A 89 1.36 -23.84 -7.98
N GLY A 90 2.40 -23.10 -7.56
CA GLY A 90 3.57 -22.82 -8.38
C GLY A 90 3.27 -21.88 -9.55
N ARG A 91 2.35 -20.95 -9.40
CA ARG A 91 2.09 -19.90 -10.41
C ARG A 91 3.34 -19.05 -10.59
N HIS A 92 3.63 -18.69 -11.83
CA HIS A 92 4.79 -17.85 -12.17
C HIS A 92 4.53 -16.35 -12.03
N LEU A 93 3.26 -15.94 -12.02
CA LEU A 93 2.83 -14.55 -11.94
C LEU A 93 1.40 -14.48 -11.36
N VAL A 94 1.15 -13.55 -10.47
CA VAL A 94 -0.20 -13.16 -10.05
C VAL A 94 -0.49 -11.77 -10.60
N ILE A 95 -1.62 -11.60 -11.26
CA ILE A 95 -2.07 -10.32 -11.82
C ILE A 95 -3.31 -9.90 -11.07
N ALA A 96 -3.26 -8.78 -10.34
CA ALA A 96 -4.40 -8.22 -9.64
C ALA A 96 -5.17 -7.24 -10.55
N CYS A 97 -6.45 -7.50 -10.81
CA CYS A 97 -7.35 -6.58 -11.51
C CYS A 97 -8.47 -6.15 -10.58
N GLY A 98 -8.35 -4.97 -10.02
CA GLY A 98 -9.29 -4.43 -9.04
C GLY A 98 -8.89 -3.02 -8.59
N GLY A 99 -9.46 -2.57 -7.47
CA GLY A 99 -9.03 -1.36 -6.78
C GLY A 99 -7.92 -1.61 -5.78
N ASP A 100 -7.55 -0.55 -5.04
CA ASP A 100 -6.45 -0.60 -4.06
C ASP A 100 -6.72 -1.64 -2.96
N GLY A 101 -7.98 -1.82 -2.50
CA GLY A 101 -8.34 -2.87 -1.54
C GLY A 101 -8.12 -4.29 -2.09
N THR A 102 -8.50 -4.57 -3.34
CA THR A 102 -8.23 -5.87 -3.97
C THR A 102 -6.72 -6.12 -4.08
N LEU A 103 -5.96 -5.08 -4.44
CA LEU A 103 -4.50 -5.14 -4.51
C LEU A 103 -3.90 -5.42 -3.12
N ASN A 104 -4.38 -4.75 -2.07
CA ASN A 104 -3.92 -4.99 -0.69
C ASN A 104 -4.22 -6.42 -0.24
N GLU A 105 -5.39 -6.97 -0.55
CA GLU A 105 -5.71 -8.38 -0.29
C GLU A 105 -4.71 -9.32 -0.98
N VAL A 106 -4.41 -9.10 -2.28
CA VAL A 106 -3.44 -9.92 -3.03
C VAL A 106 -2.05 -9.80 -2.42
N VAL A 107 -1.61 -8.59 -2.06
CA VAL A 107 -0.32 -8.35 -1.38
C VAL A 107 -0.25 -9.13 -0.07
N ASN A 108 -1.30 -9.08 0.76
CA ASN A 108 -1.34 -9.82 2.02
C ASN A 108 -1.35 -11.34 1.82
N GLY A 109 -1.98 -11.83 0.76
CA GLY A 109 -1.94 -13.24 0.39
C GLY A 109 -0.55 -13.71 -0.03
N LEU A 110 0.14 -12.91 -0.87
CA LEU A 110 1.49 -13.21 -1.33
C LEU A 110 2.51 -13.05 -0.19
N ALA A 111 2.58 -11.90 0.47
CA ALA A 111 3.57 -11.62 1.51
C ALA A 111 3.37 -12.46 2.78
N GLY A 112 2.13 -12.90 3.06
CA GLY A 112 1.81 -13.80 4.16
C GLY A 112 2.14 -15.27 3.91
N ALA A 113 2.35 -15.68 2.66
CA ALA A 113 2.66 -17.06 2.30
C ALA A 113 4.15 -17.37 2.44
N GLN A 114 4.49 -18.60 2.85
CA GLN A 114 5.87 -19.01 3.10
C GLN A 114 6.82 -18.80 1.91
N ASN A 115 6.32 -18.94 0.67
CA ASN A 115 7.09 -18.73 -0.57
C ASN A 115 6.53 -17.60 -1.44
N GLY A 116 5.62 -16.78 -0.92
CA GLY A 116 4.90 -15.81 -1.71
C GLY A 116 5.77 -14.70 -2.29
N HIS A 117 6.89 -14.36 -1.63
CA HIS A 117 7.88 -13.42 -2.12
C HIS A 117 8.55 -13.84 -3.44
N ARG A 118 8.40 -15.11 -3.84
CA ARG A 118 8.96 -15.65 -5.09
C ARG A 118 8.03 -15.43 -6.29
N VAL A 119 6.73 -15.27 -6.05
CA VAL A 119 5.73 -15.10 -7.11
C VAL A 119 5.55 -13.60 -7.37
N PRO A 120 5.92 -13.10 -8.56
CA PRO A 120 5.74 -11.70 -8.89
C PRO A 120 4.26 -11.30 -8.92
N LEU A 121 4.00 -10.06 -8.50
CA LEU A 121 2.71 -9.39 -8.64
C LEU A 121 2.74 -8.45 -9.84
N ALA A 122 1.70 -8.48 -10.66
CA ALA A 122 1.39 -7.47 -11.66
C ALA A 122 0.03 -6.82 -11.37
N LEU A 123 -0.23 -5.67 -11.98
CA LEU A 123 -1.44 -4.90 -11.75
C LEU A 123 -2.12 -4.53 -13.06
N LEU A 124 -3.43 -4.72 -13.13
CA LEU A 124 -4.33 -4.11 -14.11
C LEU A 124 -5.30 -3.17 -13.39
N PRO A 125 -5.34 -1.86 -13.71
CA PRO A 125 -6.14 -0.91 -12.97
C PRO A 125 -7.64 -1.17 -13.16
N GLY A 126 -8.33 -1.42 -12.06
CA GLY A 126 -9.76 -1.73 -12.05
C GLY A 126 -10.55 -0.95 -10.99
N GLY A 127 -9.90 -0.12 -10.20
CA GLY A 127 -10.51 0.69 -9.15
C GLY A 127 -10.73 2.15 -9.54
N THR A 128 -11.03 2.96 -8.53
CA THR A 128 -11.24 4.41 -8.69
C THR A 128 -9.96 5.20 -8.45
N ALA A 129 -9.17 4.88 -7.41
CA ALA A 129 -7.96 5.61 -7.07
C ALA A 129 -6.71 5.03 -7.75
N ASN A 130 -6.55 3.70 -7.76
CA ASN A 130 -5.46 2.96 -8.41
C ASN A 130 -4.07 3.55 -8.10
N ILE A 131 -3.75 3.67 -6.81
CA ILE A 131 -2.54 4.36 -6.30
C ILE A 131 -1.28 3.77 -6.91
N LEU A 132 -1.13 2.44 -6.89
CA LEU A 132 0.03 1.77 -7.47
C LEU A 132 0.11 1.94 -9.00
N ALA A 133 -1.02 1.93 -9.70
CA ALA A 133 -1.01 2.16 -11.15
C ALA A 133 -0.50 3.56 -11.50
N LYS A 134 -0.86 4.57 -10.72
CA LYS A 134 -0.30 5.93 -10.85
C LYS A 134 1.19 5.96 -10.56
N GLU A 135 1.63 5.30 -9.50
CA GLU A 135 3.03 5.25 -9.11
C GLU A 135 3.90 4.60 -10.20
N LEU A 136 3.37 3.56 -10.86
CA LEU A 136 4.01 2.85 -11.94
C LEU A 136 3.77 3.48 -13.33
N ASN A 137 3.06 4.61 -13.44
CA ASN A 137 2.68 5.23 -14.71
C ASN A 137 2.00 4.25 -15.68
N LEU A 138 1.17 3.35 -15.16
CA LEU A 138 0.40 2.43 -15.99
C LEU A 138 -0.76 3.16 -16.67
N PRO A 139 -1.10 2.79 -17.93
CA PRO A 139 -2.34 3.23 -18.56
C PRO A 139 -3.56 2.91 -17.70
N TRP A 140 -4.58 3.78 -17.75
CA TRP A 140 -5.81 3.59 -17.00
C TRP A 140 -6.74 2.52 -17.60
N ASP A 141 -6.55 2.21 -18.87
CA ASP A 141 -7.28 1.14 -19.53
C ASP A 141 -6.55 -0.21 -19.36
N ILE A 142 -7.34 -1.25 -19.18
CA ILE A 142 -6.86 -2.61 -18.89
C ILE A 142 -6.00 -3.16 -20.06
N PRO A 143 -6.43 -3.08 -21.34
CA PRO A 143 -5.62 -3.53 -22.47
C PRO A 143 -4.29 -2.79 -22.61
N GLY A 144 -4.29 -1.46 -22.42
CA GLY A 144 -3.08 -0.63 -22.44
C GLY A 144 -2.09 -1.02 -21.33
N ALA A 145 -2.61 -1.25 -20.11
CA ALA A 145 -1.80 -1.75 -18.99
C ALA A 145 -1.20 -3.13 -19.31
N ALA A 146 -1.98 -4.05 -19.87
CA ALA A 146 -1.50 -5.37 -20.27
C ALA A 146 -0.36 -5.30 -21.30
N LYS A 147 -0.45 -4.38 -22.29
CA LYS A 147 0.64 -4.14 -23.26
C LYS A 147 1.94 -3.68 -22.60
N LYS A 148 1.85 -2.84 -21.56
CA LYS A 148 3.02 -2.39 -20.80
C LYS A 148 3.65 -3.51 -19.97
N LEU A 149 2.85 -4.44 -19.45
CA LEU A 149 3.33 -5.55 -18.62
C LEU A 149 4.14 -6.58 -19.41
N ILE A 150 3.87 -6.80 -20.70
CA ILE A 150 4.60 -7.77 -21.55
C ILE A 150 6.11 -7.46 -21.57
N HIS A 151 6.47 -6.19 -21.56
CA HIS A 151 7.85 -5.70 -21.57
C HIS A 151 8.34 -5.28 -20.18
N GLY A 152 7.66 -5.72 -19.11
CA GLY A 152 8.04 -5.40 -17.75
C GLY A 152 9.26 -6.16 -17.27
N GLU A 153 9.88 -5.66 -16.23
CA GLU A 153 10.92 -6.35 -15.46
C GLU A 153 10.44 -6.64 -14.04
N VAL A 154 10.89 -7.76 -13.49
CA VAL A 154 10.58 -8.12 -12.09
C VAL A 154 11.59 -7.44 -11.18
N ARG A 155 11.10 -6.68 -10.21
CA ARG A 155 11.92 -6.01 -9.18
C ARG A 155 11.48 -6.43 -7.79
N ASP A 156 12.45 -6.63 -6.92
CA ASP A 156 12.17 -6.79 -5.49
C ASP A 156 11.82 -5.42 -4.90
N ILE A 157 10.75 -5.37 -4.12
CA ILE A 157 10.35 -4.18 -3.38
C ILE A 157 10.15 -4.49 -1.91
N ALA A 158 10.37 -3.48 -1.07
CA ALA A 158 9.98 -3.57 0.32
C ALA A 158 8.47 -3.39 0.47
N LEU A 159 7.91 -3.95 1.53
CA LEU A 159 6.56 -3.66 2.01
C LEU A 159 6.62 -3.06 3.41
N GLY A 160 5.61 -2.30 3.76
CA GLY A 160 5.36 -1.95 5.15
C GLY A 160 4.60 -3.08 5.85
N LEU A 161 4.97 -3.36 7.08
CA LEU A 161 4.25 -4.24 7.99
C LEU A 161 3.74 -3.42 9.17
N ALA A 162 2.43 -3.36 9.34
CA ALA A 162 1.79 -2.73 10.48
C ALA A 162 1.41 -3.79 11.51
N THR A 163 1.89 -3.65 12.75
CA THR A 163 1.66 -4.61 13.84
C THR A 163 1.04 -3.89 15.03
N PRO A 164 -0.25 -4.08 15.32
CA PRO A 164 -0.85 -3.61 16.55
C PRO A 164 -0.20 -4.31 17.77
N VAL A 165 0.27 -3.54 18.75
CA VAL A 165 0.99 -4.10 19.91
C VAL A 165 0.10 -4.99 20.77
N ASN A 166 -1.17 -4.57 20.94
CA ASN A 166 -2.14 -5.30 21.77
C ASN A 166 -2.87 -6.43 21.01
N GLU A 167 -2.79 -6.47 19.68
CA GLU A 167 -3.48 -7.43 18.82
C GLU A 167 -2.54 -7.86 17.66
N PRO A 168 -1.38 -8.47 17.97
CA PRO A 168 -0.33 -8.75 16.97
C PRO A 168 -0.78 -9.72 15.87
N GLU A 169 -1.83 -10.51 16.11
CA GLU A 169 -2.45 -11.37 15.11
C GLU A 169 -3.13 -10.57 13.99
N LYS A 170 -3.51 -9.31 14.23
CA LYS A 170 -4.09 -8.39 13.24
C LYS A 170 -3.03 -7.69 12.39
N LYS A 171 -1.77 -8.11 12.45
CA LYS A 171 -0.72 -7.54 11.59
C LYS A 171 -1.14 -7.58 10.12
N ARG A 172 -0.79 -6.51 9.39
CA ARG A 172 -1.16 -6.37 7.97
C ARG A 172 -0.03 -5.76 7.17
N TRP A 173 0.22 -6.33 6.00
CA TRP A 173 1.11 -5.77 5.01
C TRP A 173 0.43 -4.61 4.28
N PHE A 174 1.22 -3.58 3.96
CA PHE A 174 0.77 -2.47 3.13
C PHE A 174 1.82 -2.07 2.10
N LEU A 175 1.31 -1.63 0.97
CA LEU A 175 2.12 -1.30 -0.19
C LEU A 175 2.27 0.21 -0.37
N SER A 176 1.23 0.97 -0.06
CA SER A 176 1.16 2.38 -0.41
C SER A 176 1.28 3.28 0.80
N VAL A 177 0.31 3.26 1.70
CA VAL A 177 0.23 4.23 2.80
C VAL A 177 -0.43 3.63 4.02
N ALA A 178 0.14 3.89 5.19
CA ALA A 178 -0.52 3.71 6.47
C ALA A 178 -0.61 5.05 7.21
N GLY A 179 -1.45 5.11 8.24
CA GLY A 179 -1.56 6.32 9.05
C GLY A 179 -2.34 6.12 10.32
N ALA A 180 -2.21 7.09 11.24
CA ALA A 180 -2.97 7.14 12.49
C ALA A 180 -3.46 8.56 12.80
N GLY A 181 -4.56 8.65 13.54
CA GLY A 181 -5.21 9.92 13.87
C GLY A 181 -6.50 10.15 13.08
N PRO A 182 -6.76 11.38 12.59
CA PRO A 182 -7.94 11.70 11.78
C PRO A 182 -8.12 10.80 10.57
N ASP A 183 -7.02 10.42 9.93
CA ASP A 183 -6.97 9.53 8.78
C ASP A 183 -7.59 8.15 9.10
N GLY A 184 -7.10 7.51 10.16
CA GLY A 184 -7.67 6.26 10.65
C GLY A 184 -9.13 6.43 11.09
N MET A 185 -9.46 7.51 11.79
CA MET A 185 -10.83 7.79 12.24
C MET A 185 -11.80 7.91 11.06
N ILE A 186 -11.43 8.60 9.99
CA ILE A 186 -12.27 8.72 8.78
C ILE A 186 -12.55 7.35 8.19
N VAL A 187 -11.53 6.51 8.07
CA VAL A 187 -11.67 5.15 7.52
C VAL A 187 -12.59 4.28 8.41
N TYR A 188 -12.52 4.44 9.73
CA TYR A 188 -13.40 3.72 10.66
C TYR A 188 -14.84 4.26 10.68
N ALA A 189 -15.03 5.57 10.52
CA ALA A 189 -16.33 6.23 10.65
C ALA A 189 -17.14 6.21 9.36
N VAL A 190 -16.48 6.11 8.21
CA VAL A 190 -17.16 6.17 6.91
C VAL A 190 -17.54 4.77 6.46
N ASP A 191 -18.84 4.54 6.35
CA ASP A 191 -19.39 3.33 5.76
C ASP A 191 -19.04 3.27 4.26
N LEU A 192 -18.25 2.25 3.88
CA LEU A 192 -17.84 2.04 2.49
C LEU A 192 -19.03 1.74 1.57
N ASP A 193 -20.13 1.17 2.09
CA ASP A 193 -21.36 0.96 1.36
C ASP A 193 -22.07 2.29 1.03
N LEU A 194 -21.91 3.28 1.88
CA LEU A 194 -22.44 4.63 1.64
C LEU A 194 -21.72 5.31 0.48
N LYS A 195 -20.40 5.13 0.35
CA LYS A 195 -19.61 5.65 -0.80
C LYS A 195 -20.14 5.12 -2.14
N ALA A 196 -20.54 3.86 -2.17
CA ALA A 196 -21.10 3.25 -3.38
C ALA A 196 -22.51 3.77 -3.72
N ARG A 197 -23.30 4.19 -2.71
CA ARG A 197 -24.71 4.60 -2.87
C ARG A 197 -24.92 6.10 -3.10
N VAL A 198 -24.13 6.94 -2.45
CA VAL A 198 -24.39 8.41 -2.38
C VAL A 198 -23.35 9.25 -3.14
N GLY A 199 -22.29 8.63 -3.64
CA GLY A 199 -21.27 9.30 -4.44
C GLY A 199 -20.20 10.03 -3.64
N ILE A 200 -19.17 10.47 -4.35
CA ILE A 200 -17.92 11.01 -3.79
C ILE A 200 -18.11 12.29 -2.96
N LEU A 201 -19.06 13.14 -3.33
CA LEU A 201 -19.34 14.39 -2.60
C LEU A 201 -19.91 14.16 -1.21
N ALA A 202 -20.81 13.17 -1.06
CA ALA A 202 -21.36 12.82 0.24
C ALA A 202 -20.30 12.18 1.15
N TYR A 203 -19.39 11.38 0.57
CA TYR A 203 -18.23 10.85 1.27
C TYR A 203 -17.33 11.98 1.84
N TRP A 204 -16.99 12.99 1.03
CA TRP A 204 -16.20 14.14 1.46
C TRP A 204 -16.92 14.97 2.53
N TRP A 205 -18.24 15.18 2.39
CA TRP A 205 -19.03 15.88 3.38
C TRP A 205 -19.08 15.16 4.72
N GLN A 206 -19.29 13.84 4.70
CA GLN A 206 -19.27 13.02 5.92
C GLN A 206 -17.89 13.03 6.57
N GLY A 207 -16.84 12.85 5.81
CA GLY A 207 -15.46 12.93 6.32
C GLY A 207 -15.17 14.29 6.98
N ALA A 208 -15.52 15.40 6.35
CA ALA A 208 -15.34 16.73 6.92
C ALA A 208 -16.14 16.94 8.22
N ARG A 209 -17.37 16.43 8.28
CA ARG A 209 -18.21 16.49 9.49
C ARG A 209 -17.60 15.70 10.64
N GLU A 210 -17.08 14.50 10.37
CA GLU A 210 -16.42 13.67 11.39
C GLU A 210 -15.12 14.30 11.87
N VAL A 211 -14.33 14.89 10.98
CA VAL A 211 -13.13 15.65 11.32
C VAL A 211 -13.44 16.82 12.26
N LEU A 212 -14.54 17.58 12.04
CA LEU A 212 -14.93 18.68 12.91
C LEU A 212 -15.35 18.24 14.30
N ARG A 213 -15.78 16.98 14.47
CA ARG A 213 -16.17 16.38 15.75
C ARG A 213 -15.03 15.65 16.44
N TYR A 214 -13.99 15.33 15.70
CA TYR A 214 -12.83 14.61 16.22
C TYR A 214 -12.05 15.47 17.20
N LYS A 215 -11.64 14.87 18.32
CA LYS A 215 -10.94 15.58 19.41
C LYS A 215 -9.45 15.78 19.16
N PHE A 216 -8.90 15.22 18.09
CA PHE A 216 -7.48 15.23 17.75
C PHE A 216 -6.59 14.81 18.95
N PRO A 217 -6.80 13.61 19.53
CA PRO A 217 -5.95 13.14 20.59
C PRO A 217 -4.51 13.08 20.13
N HIS A 218 -3.61 13.53 21.00
CA HIS A 218 -2.18 13.47 20.72
C HIS A 218 -1.64 12.09 21.03
N PHE A 219 -0.69 11.69 20.24
CA PHE A 219 0.07 10.46 20.40
C PHE A 219 1.53 10.70 20.05
N ARG A 220 2.40 9.87 20.59
CA ARG A 220 3.83 9.95 20.35
C ARG A 220 4.18 9.14 19.11
N VAL A 221 4.89 9.75 18.17
CA VAL A 221 5.49 9.12 17.01
C VAL A 221 6.98 8.99 17.27
N ILE A 222 7.48 7.77 17.36
CA ILE A 222 8.88 7.43 17.59
C ILE A 222 9.40 6.76 16.33
N ALA A 223 10.38 7.37 15.68
CA ALA A 223 10.96 6.84 14.46
C ALA A 223 12.47 7.10 14.46
N ASP A 224 13.25 6.04 14.42
CA ASP A 224 14.70 6.05 14.59
C ASP A 224 15.10 6.82 15.88
N ASN A 225 15.79 7.96 15.75
CA ASN A 225 16.21 8.81 16.87
C ASN A 225 15.30 10.04 17.09
N VAL A 226 14.15 10.10 16.38
CA VAL A 226 13.21 11.22 16.44
C VAL A 226 11.98 10.81 17.23
N SER A 227 11.56 11.67 18.17
CA SER A 227 10.31 11.49 18.92
C SER A 227 9.52 12.79 18.85
N ILE A 228 8.31 12.75 18.31
CA ILE A 228 7.43 13.91 18.11
C ILE A 228 6.04 13.56 18.62
N ASP A 229 5.46 14.43 19.44
CA ASP A 229 4.04 14.34 19.81
C ASP A 229 3.20 14.95 18.68
N SER A 230 2.24 14.21 18.17
CA SER A 230 1.48 14.54 16.97
C SER A 230 0.01 14.14 17.11
N SER A 231 -0.85 14.65 16.27
CA SER A 231 -2.25 14.25 16.16
C SER A 231 -2.58 13.51 14.87
N LEU A 232 -1.64 13.50 13.91
CA LEU A 232 -1.73 12.76 12.66
C LEU A 232 -0.34 12.29 12.26
N VAL A 233 -0.22 11.03 11.87
CA VAL A 233 0.94 10.53 11.13
C VAL A 233 0.48 9.86 9.85
N VAL A 234 1.21 10.12 8.76
CA VAL A 234 1.14 9.40 7.50
C VAL A 234 2.48 8.71 7.26
N VAL A 235 2.42 7.41 7.01
CA VAL A 235 3.57 6.54 6.77
C VAL A 235 3.51 6.09 5.31
N GLY A 236 4.23 6.77 4.44
CA GLY A 236 4.13 6.61 3.00
C GLY A 236 5.23 5.76 2.39
N ARG A 237 4.85 4.88 1.50
CA ARG A 237 5.71 4.15 0.56
C ARG A 237 5.59 4.71 -0.85
N THR A 238 4.51 5.42 -1.14
CA THR A 238 4.19 6.01 -2.44
C THR A 238 3.94 7.51 -2.29
N LYS A 239 4.15 8.26 -3.37
CA LYS A 239 3.86 9.71 -3.41
C LYS A 239 2.37 9.96 -3.39
N ASN A 240 1.62 9.08 -4.04
CA ASN A 240 0.17 9.19 -4.16
C ASN A 240 -0.49 8.64 -2.89
N TYR A 241 -1.38 9.46 -2.29
CA TYR A 241 -2.09 9.11 -1.06
C TYR A 241 -3.50 8.58 -1.34
N GLY A 242 -4.24 9.26 -2.21
CA GLY A 242 -5.59 8.90 -2.60
C GLY A 242 -6.25 10.02 -3.40
N GLY A 243 -7.09 9.65 -4.37
CA GLY A 243 -7.66 10.64 -5.28
C GLY A 243 -6.56 11.47 -5.99
N PRO A 244 -6.65 12.82 -5.98
CA PRO A 244 -5.66 13.69 -6.59
C PRO A 244 -4.47 14.02 -5.65
N PHE A 245 -4.50 13.59 -4.39
CA PHE A 245 -3.59 14.06 -3.36
C PHE A 245 -2.26 13.31 -3.35
N LYS A 246 -1.19 14.09 -3.14
CA LYS A 246 0.16 13.59 -2.86
C LYS A 246 0.58 14.16 -1.50
N ILE A 247 0.89 13.29 -0.55
CA ILE A 247 1.31 13.70 0.80
C ILE A 247 2.80 13.46 0.95
N THR A 248 3.23 12.24 0.82
CA THR A 248 4.62 11.80 0.96
C THR A 248 5.33 11.91 -0.39
N THR A 249 5.68 13.15 -0.77
CA THR A 249 6.15 13.47 -2.13
C THR A 249 7.57 12.99 -2.44
N ASP A 250 8.37 12.69 -1.42
CA ASP A 250 9.73 12.14 -1.55
C ASP A 250 9.78 10.64 -1.24
N ALA A 251 8.61 10.00 -1.06
CA ALA A 251 8.52 8.56 -0.98
C ALA A 251 8.93 7.93 -2.31
N ASP A 252 9.66 6.83 -2.24
CA ASP A 252 10.02 6.02 -3.40
C ASP A 252 9.70 4.56 -3.12
N LEU A 253 8.85 3.97 -3.95
CA LEU A 253 8.45 2.56 -3.83
C LEU A 253 9.64 1.60 -3.85
N PHE A 254 10.74 2.00 -4.48
CA PHE A 254 11.96 1.19 -4.65
C PHE A 254 13.03 1.45 -3.58
N GLU A 255 12.79 2.37 -2.64
CA GLU A 255 13.61 2.54 -1.45
C GLU A 255 13.10 1.68 -0.29
N ASP A 256 14.01 1.20 0.55
CA ASP A 256 13.69 0.46 1.78
C ASP A 256 13.44 1.42 2.96
N LYS A 257 12.68 2.50 2.71
CA LYS A 257 12.34 3.51 3.72
C LYS A 257 10.91 3.98 3.57
N PHE A 258 10.32 4.39 4.68
CA PHE A 258 9.12 5.21 4.67
C PHE A 258 9.48 6.69 4.51
N GLU A 259 8.63 7.46 3.86
CA GLU A 259 8.55 8.88 4.15
C GLU A 259 7.42 9.11 5.15
N LEU A 260 7.74 9.78 6.24
CA LEU A 260 6.79 10.12 7.29
C LEU A 260 6.34 11.58 7.13
N MET A 261 5.05 11.82 7.35
CA MET A 261 4.50 13.16 7.57
C MET A 261 3.76 13.16 8.89
N THR A 262 4.11 14.09 9.78
CA THR A 262 3.33 14.34 10.99
C THR A 262 2.71 15.72 10.96
N LEU A 263 1.57 15.84 11.64
CA LEU A 263 0.85 17.08 11.77
C LEU A 263 0.42 17.26 13.21
N GLU A 264 0.85 18.37 13.82
CA GLU A 264 0.40 18.80 15.13
C GLU A 264 -0.79 19.74 14.99
N THR A 265 -1.97 19.29 15.43
CA THR A 265 -3.17 20.12 15.45
C THR A 265 -4.08 19.70 16.61
N GLN A 266 -4.82 20.68 17.15
CA GLN A 266 -5.77 20.45 18.27
C GLN A 266 -7.23 20.67 17.85
N SER A 267 -7.48 20.98 16.58
CA SER A 267 -8.84 21.28 16.12
C SER A 267 -9.09 20.89 14.67
N GLY A 268 -10.34 20.48 14.39
CA GLY A 268 -10.79 20.19 13.04
C GLY A 268 -10.71 21.38 12.08
N LEU A 269 -10.91 22.61 12.58
CA LEU A 269 -10.78 23.82 11.74
C LEU A 269 -9.35 24.03 11.29
N ARG A 270 -8.38 23.88 12.20
CA ARG A 270 -6.95 23.94 11.83
C ARG A 270 -6.57 22.82 10.89
N TYR A 271 -7.07 21.59 11.13
CA TYR A 271 -6.86 20.46 10.22
C TYR A 271 -7.37 20.78 8.81
N LEU A 272 -8.60 21.31 8.68
CA LEU A 272 -9.16 21.68 7.39
C LEU A 272 -8.41 22.85 6.71
N SER A 273 -7.76 23.73 7.48
CA SER A 273 -6.95 24.81 6.93
C SER A 273 -5.70 24.36 6.17
N TYR A 274 -5.27 23.11 6.34
CA TYR A 274 -4.18 22.50 5.57
C TYR A 274 -4.62 21.99 4.19
N LEU A 275 -5.94 21.84 3.92
CA LEU A 275 -6.44 21.34 2.64
C LEU A 275 -5.95 22.14 1.41
N PRO A 276 -5.91 23.49 1.43
CA PRO A 276 -5.33 24.25 0.30
C PRO A 276 -3.86 23.90 0.06
N SER A 277 -3.06 23.79 1.13
CA SER A 277 -1.64 23.42 1.02
C SER A 277 -1.48 21.97 0.48
N LEU A 278 -2.36 21.07 0.88
CA LEU A 278 -2.41 19.71 0.34
C LEU A 278 -2.78 19.72 -1.16
N TRP A 279 -3.79 20.50 -1.54
CA TRP A 279 -4.25 20.60 -2.92
C TRP A 279 -3.17 21.09 -3.88
N PHE A 280 -2.39 22.07 -3.42
CA PHE A 280 -1.29 22.64 -4.20
C PHE A 280 0.06 21.95 -4.00
N ASN A 281 0.11 20.79 -3.32
CA ASN A 281 1.33 20.05 -2.95
C ASN A 281 2.36 20.92 -2.19
N LYS A 282 1.88 21.80 -1.31
CA LYS A 282 2.68 22.76 -0.52
C LYS A 282 2.66 22.47 0.98
N LEU A 283 2.38 21.24 1.39
CA LEU A 283 2.41 20.85 2.81
C LEU A 283 3.81 20.98 3.41
N ARG A 284 4.83 20.71 2.61
CA ARG A 284 6.22 20.82 3.02
C ARG A 284 6.56 22.31 3.29
N GLY A 285 7.08 22.60 4.48
CA GLY A 285 7.33 23.98 4.94
C GLY A 285 6.12 24.70 5.56
N THR A 286 4.98 24.02 5.70
CA THR A 286 3.84 24.55 6.45
C THR A 286 4.07 24.34 7.95
N ASP A 287 3.75 25.34 8.75
CA ASP A 287 3.92 25.31 10.22
C ASP A 287 3.16 24.14 10.86
N GLY A 288 3.82 23.40 11.76
CA GLY A 288 3.29 22.21 12.43
C GLY A 288 3.27 20.94 11.56
N VAL A 289 3.88 20.97 10.36
CA VAL A 289 4.02 19.80 9.48
C VAL A 289 5.49 19.43 9.36
N HIS A 290 5.81 18.17 9.72
CA HIS A 290 7.18 17.66 9.67
C HIS A 290 7.27 16.46 8.73
N PHE A 291 8.39 16.38 8.01
CA PHE A 291 8.68 15.29 7.08
C PHE A 291 10.08 14.74 7.31
N TRP A 292 10.21 13.41 7.39
CA TRP A 292 11.51 12.73 7.41
C TRP A 292 11.37 11.29 6.91
N LYS A 293 12.49 10.62 6.66
CA LYS A 293 12.51 9.19 6.28
C LYS A 293 12.91 8.34 7.49
N ALA A 294 12.30 7.14 7.62
CA ALA A 294 12.60 6.17 8.66
C ALA A 294 12.35 4.73 8.19
N ASP A 295 12.98 3.77 8.87
CA ASP A 295 12.83 2.34 8.60
C ASP A 295 11.74 1.72 9.49
N SER A 296 11.52 2.31 10.67
CA SER A 296 10.47 1.89 11.59
C SER A 296 9.83 3.07 12.31
N VAL A 297 8.59 2.91 12.69
CA VAL A 297 7.78 3.93 13.38
C VAL A 297 6.93 3.24 14.43
N VAL A 298 7.01 3.71 15.66
CA VAL A 298 6.10 3.31 16.73
C VAL A 298 5.20 4.48 17.07
N CYS A 299 3.91 4.22 17.11
CA CYS A 299 2.91 5.21 17.52
C CYS A 299 2.29 4.77 18.84
N GLU A 300 2.43 5.60 19.89
CA GLU A 300 1.96 5.33 21.24
C GLU A 300 0.94 6.38 21.69
N PRO A 301 -0.24 6.00 22.24
CA PRO A 301 -1.18 6.97 22.75
C PRO A 301 -0.61 7.69 23.97
N LEU A 302 -0.87 8.99 24.10
CA LEU A 302 -0.45 9.79 25.26
C LEU A 302 -1.54 9.88 26.35
N ASP A 303 -2.77 9.56 25.99
CA ASP A 303 -3.91 9.57 26.88
C ASP A 303 -4.86 8.38 26.60
N SER A 304 -6.00 8.32 27.29
CA SER A 304 -7.01 7.26 27.13
C SER A 304 -7.93 7.45 25.92
N ASN A 305 -7.82 8.55 25.17
CA ASN A 305 -8.64 8.75 23.98
C ASN A 305 -8.20 7.80 22.87
N PRO A 306 -9.12 7.11 22.20
CA PRO A 306 -8.76 6.17 21.16
C PRO A 306 -8.21 6.89 19.91
N VAL A 307 -7.05 6.47 19.46
CA VAL A 307 -6.47 6.87 18.18
C VAL A 307 -6.55 5.67 17.25
N TYR A 308 -7.16 5.86 16.08
CA TYR A 308 -7.37 4.81 15.09
C TYR A 308 -6.30 4.86 14.01
N ALA A 309 -5.92 3.68 13.53
CA ALA A 309 -4.97 3.55 12.43
C ALA A 309 -5.56 2.78 11.26
N GLN A 310 -5.07 3.09 10.08
CA GLN A 310 -5.44 2.47 8.80
C GLN A 310 -4.20 2.02 8.03
N VAL A 311 -4.38 1.08 7.10
CA VAL A 311 -3.40 0.68 6.09
C VAL A 311 -4.08 0.56 4.72
N ASP A 312 -3.50 1.18 3.69
CA ASP A 312 -4.00 1.20 2.30
C ASP A 312 -5.51 1.53 2.19
N GLY A 313 -6.02 2.38 3.11
CA GLY A 313 -7.43 2.79 3.16
C GLY A 313 -8.37 1.81 3.88
N GLU A 314 -7.83 0.80 4.55
CA GLU A 314 -8.59 -0.18 5.34
C GLU A 314 -8.34 0.02 6.85
N PRO A 315 -9.39 -0.13 7.71
CA PRO A 315 -9.21 0.01 9.15
C PRO A 315 -8.31 -1.14 9.68
N LEU A 316 -7.41 -0.82 10.62
CA LEU A 316 -6.51 -1.81 11.20
C LEU A 316 -6.81 -2.06 12.68
N ALA A 317 -6.45 -1.13 13.54
CA ALA A 317 -6.57 -1.22 15.00
C ALA A 317 -6.46 0.16 15.65
N ARG A 318 -6.48 0.18 17.00
CA ARG A 318 -6.13 1.37 17.79
C ARG A 318 -4.66 1.33 18.18
N LEU A 319 -4.09 2.51 18.47
CA LEU A 319 -2.74 2.59 19.02
C LEU A 319 -2.63 1.85 20.38
N PRO A 320 -1.43 1.29 20.73
CA PRO A 320 -0.15 1.46 20.05
C PRO A 320 0.04 0.52 18.86
N ILE A 321 0.76 1.00 17.82
CA ILE A 321 1.06 0.25 16.59
C ILE A 321 2.52 0.50 16.19
N GLU A 322 3.19 -0.55 15.73
CA GLU A 322 4.47 -0.49 15.05
C GLU A 322 4.27 -0.61 13.54
N PHE A 323 4.93 0.27 12.77
CA PHE A 323 5.09 0.16 11.32
C PHE A 323 6.57 -0.09 11.02
N LYS A 324 6.87 -1.15 10.30
CA LYS A 324 8.24 -1.54 9.97
C LYS A 324 8.39 -1.81 8.48
N ILE A 325 9.48 -1.33 7.88
CA ILE A 325 9.84 -1.69 6.51
C ILE A 325 10.40 -3.12 6.50
N VAL A 326 9.96 -3.92 5.55
CA VAL A 326 10.50 -5.26 5.32
C VAL A 326 11.04 -5.30 3.89
N PRO A 327 12.38 -5.26 3.72
CA PRO A 327 13.02 -5.29 2.41
C PRO A 327 12.72 -6.58 1.65
N ARG A 328 12.65 -6.49 0.33
CA ARG A 328 12.45 -7.64 -0.58
C ARG A 328 11.26 -8.53 -0.21
N ALA A 329 10.21 -7.95 0.38
CA ALA A 329 9.02 -8.67 0.82
C ALA A 329 8.09 -9.08 -0.34
N LEU A 330 8.22 -8.44 -1.49
CA LEU A 330 7.40 -8.72 -2.67
C LEU A 330 8.21 -8.52 -3.96
N LYS A 331 7.96 -9.36 -4.95
CA LYS A 331 8.38 -9.15 -6.33
C LYS A 331 7.27 -8.44 -7.10
N LEU A 332 7.62 -7.35 -7.78
CA LEU A 332 6.67 -6.56 -8.56
C LEU A 332 7.10 -6.53 -10.02
N LEU A 333 6.18 -6.83 -10.93
CA LEU A 333 6.38 -6.65 -12.36
C LEU A 333 6.16 -5.19 -12.72
N VAL A 334 7.23 -4.51 -13.07
CA VAL A 334 7.29 -3.06 -13.33
C VAL A 334 7.47 -2.78 -14.81
N PRO A 335 6.71 -1.84 -15.41
CA PRO A 335 6.95 -1.41 -16.80
C PRO A 335 8.38 -0.89 -17.01
N GLN A 336 8.98 -1.18 -18.17
CA GLN A 336 10.37 -0.78 -18.47
C GLN A 336 10.63 0.72 -18.34
N ASP A 337 9.66 1.57 -18.66
CA ASP A 337 9.79 3.04 -18.55
C ASP A 337 10.09 3.49 -17.09
N ASN A 338 9.77 2.66 -16.10
CA ASN A 338 10.05 2.89 -14.68
C ASN A 338 11.34 2.19 -14.21
N ALA A 339 11.92 1.31 -15.00
CA ALA A 339 13.17 0.63 -14.70
C ALA A 339 14.38 1.60 -14.73
N THR A 340 14.25 2.75 -15.37
CA THR A 340 15.30 3.79 -15.49
C THR A 340 15.40 4.74 -14.30
N HIS A 341 14.67 4.55 -13.21
CA HIS A 341 14.98 5.25 -11.96
C HIS A 341 16.37 4.79 -11.46
N LYS A 342 17.37 5.53 -11.96
CA LYS A 342 18.79 5.37 -11.67
C LYS A 342 18.97 5.17 -10.16
N VAL A 343 19.65 4.10 -9.83
CA VAL A 343 20.52 4.06 -8.65
C VAL A 343 21.38 5.34 -8.73
N ARG A 344 21.01 6.38 -8.03
CA ARG A 344 21.92 7.48 -7.74
C ARG A 344 22.98 6.87 -6.84
N ALA A 345 24.11 6.49 -7.45
CA ALA A 345 25.31 6.19 -6.73
C ALA A 345 25.58 7.38 -5.80
N VAL A 346 25.58 7.11 -4.52
CA VAL A 346 26.12 8.01 -3.51
C VAL A 346 27.62 8.04 -3.78
N ALA A 347 28.08 9.16 -4.33
CA ALA A 347 29.49 9.50 -4.39
C ALA A 347 29.87 10.19 -3.07
#